data_7b023a6fae9979ef1183cb052c7827ce
#
_entry.id   7b023a6fae9979ef1183cb052c7827ce
#
_cell.length_a   1.000
_cell.length_b   1.000
_cell.length_c   1.000
_cell.angle_alpha   90.00
_cell.angle_beta   90.00
_cell.angle_gamma   90.00
#
_symmetry.space_group_name_H-M   'P 1'
#
loop_
_entity.id
_entity.type
_entity.pdbx_description
1 polymer ?
#
loop_
_entity_poly.entity_id
_entity_poly.type
_entity_poly.pdbx_seq_one_letter_code
_entity_poly.pdbx_strand_id
1 'polypeptide(L)'
;WRGGSVGGAGRGSMSVARSIAMVLQVVLIVAVAPVVVGITRQSRARLEGRAGAGVWQPWRDLRKLSGKQSLRPDGTTLVFLAAPVVMTGSMLVVAGIVPVIVAGSPASRVGDLLVVVGLLLVSTVTLALAGLDTGTAFGGMGSSRELTIAALVEPSLLLAVFALSVPVHSTNLSVIVAAVAHDPASASRPGAVLAGVALIVALLAEAGRLPVDNP
;
A
#
# COMPACT_ATOMS: atom_id res chain seq x y z
N TRP A 1 23.59 -29.73 -39.37
CA TRP A 1 22.69 -28.70 -38.87
C TRP A 1 23.00 -28.45 -37.41
N ARG A 2 23.81 -27.41 -37.14
CA ARG A 2 24.07 -26.92 -35.76
C ARG A 2 23.18 -25.71 -35.55
N GLY A 3 22.06 -25.87 -34.84
CA GLY A 3 21.26 -24.81 -34.31
C GLY A 3 21.84 -24.31 -33.00
N GLY A 4 22.46 -23.12 -33.05
CA GLY A 4 23.16 -22.54 -31.92
C GLY A 4 22.23 -22.09 -30.78
N SER A 5 22.56 -22.49 -29.57
CA SER A 5 21.98 -22.10 -28.27
C SER A 5 22.40 -20.67 -27.87
N VAL A 6 21.99 -19.63 -28.57
CA VAL A 6 22.32 -18.23 -28.23
C VAL A 6 21.25 -17.57 -27.32
N GLY A 7 20.18 -18.29 -26.96
CA GLY A 7 19.03 -17.72 -26.21
C GLY A 7 19.08 -17.77 -24.70
N GLY A 8 20.06 -18.43 -24.07
CA GLY A 8 20.07 -18.69 -22.62
C GLY A 8 20.66 -17.56 -21.77
N ALA A 9 21.74 -16.96 -22.21
CA ALA A 9 22.46 -15.95 -21.44
C ALA A 9 21.72 -14.62 -21.28
N GLY A 10 20.99 -14.20 -22.31
CA GLY A 10 20.23 -12.94 -22.29
C GLY A 10 18.97 -12.97 -21.40
N ARG A 11 18.35 -14.14 -21.23
CA ARG A 11 17.18 -14.29 -20.35
C ARG A 11 17.57 -14.27 -18.87
N GLY A 12 18.73 -14.82 -18.51
CA GLY A 12 19.25 -14.80 -17.14
C GLY A 12 19.61 -13.39 -16.68
N SER A 13 20.32 -12.63 -17.50
CA SER A 13 20.71 -11.25 -17.16
C SER A 13 19.52 -10.30 -17.03
N MET A 14 18.51 -10.42 -17.89
CA MET A 14 17.28 -9.62 -17.78
C MET A 14 16.44 -9.98 -16.55
N SER A 15 16.42 -11.23 -16.11
CA SER A 15 15.69 -11.62 -14.89
C SER A 15 16.37 -11.09 -13.64
N VAL A 16 17.69 -11.15 -13.57
CA VAL A 16 18.49 -10.60 -12.46
C VAL A 16 18.33 -9.07 -12.38
N ALA A 17 18.42 -8.36 -13.50
CA ALA A 17 18.23 -6.92 -13.53
C ALA A 17 16.83 -6.50 -13.02
N ARG A 18 15.79 -7.24 -13.42
CA ARG A 18 14.42 -6.99 -12.93
C ARG A 18 14.25 -7.27 -11.44
N SER A 19 14.89 -8.31 -10.92
CA SER A 19 14.87 -8.62 -9.49
C SER A 19 15.58 -7.54 -8.67
N ILE A 20 16.73 -7.06 -9.14
CA ILE A 20 17.46 -5.94 -8.52
C ILE A 20 16.60 -4.68 -8.53
N ALA A 21 15.95 -4.36 -9.64
CA ALA A 21 15.08 -3.20 -9.76
C ALA A 21 13.88 -3.30 -8.80
N MET A 22 13.30 -4.48 -8.59
CA MET A 22 12.23 -4.71 -7.63
C MET A 22 12.71 -4.47 -6.19
N VAL A 23 13.87 -5.00 -5.81
CA VAL A 23 14.44 -4.76 -4.48
C VAL A 23 14.72 -3.28 -4.27
N LEU A 24 15.32 -2.62 -5.27
CA LEU A 24 15.59 -1.19 -5.22
C LEU A 24 14.29 -0.37 -5.08
N GLN A 25 13.23 -0.76 -5.79
CA GLN A 25 11.91 -0.14 -5.66
C GLN A 25 11.36 -0.25 -4.23
N VAL A 26 11.38 -1.44 -3.63
CA VAL A 26 10.91 -1.64 -2.25
C VAL A 26 11.72 -0.80 -1.27
N VAL A 27 13.06 -0.81 -1.39
CA VAL A 27 13.95 0.00 -0.56
C VAL A 27 13.65 1.48 -0.71
N LEU A 28 13.44 1.96 -1.93
CA LEU A 28 13.10 3.35 -2.21
C LEU A 28 11.74 3.73 -1.57
N ILE A 29 10.72 2.88 -1.73
CA ILE A 29 9.39 3.13 -1.13
C ILE A 29 9.50 3.21 0.39
N VAL A 30 10.21 2.26 1.03
CA VAL A 30 10.44 2.27 2.48
C VAL A 30 11.20 3.52 2.93
N ALA A 31 12.18 3.96 2.14
CA ALA A 31 12.96 5.17 2.42
C ALA A 31 12.14 6.46 2.24
N VAL A 32 11.28 6.52 1.24
CA VAL A 32 10.47 7.71 0.93
C VAL A 32 9.24 7.82 1.82
N ALA A 33 8.66 6.71 2.27
CA ALA A 33 7.44 6.70 3.07
C ALA A 33 7.50 7.62 4.31
N PRO A 34 8.54 7.61 5.17
CA PRO A 34 8.64 8.53 6.30
C PRO A 34 8.74 10.00 5.87
N VAL A 35 9.34 10.28 4.71
CA VAL A 35 9.45 11.64 4.16
C VAL A 35 8.07 12.15 3.75
N VAL A 36 7.27 11.34 3.08
CA VAL A 36 5.88 11.68 2.71
C VAL A 36 5.05 11.97 3.96
N VAL A 37 5.15 11.13 4.99
CA VAL A 37 4.49 11.38 6.29
C VAL A 37 4.99 12.70 6.91
N GLY A 38 6.28 13.00 6.83
CA GLY A 38 6.86 14.25 7.30
C GLY A 38 6.31 15.46 6.55
N ILE A 39 6.21 15.40 5.22
CA ILE A 39 5.65 16.46 4.39
C ILE A 39 4.19 16.72 4.76
N THR A 40 3.36 15.67 4.89
CA THR A 40 1.95 15.83 5.25
C THR A 40 1.75 16.44 6.63
N ARG A 41 2.53 16.00 7.63
CA ARG A 41 2.51 16.58 8.99
C ARG A 41 2.95 18.06 8.98
N GLN A 42 4.00 18.38 8.23
CA GLN A 42 4.51 19.75 8.11
C GLN A 42 3.52 20.66 7.40
N SER A 43 2.89 20.19 6.31
CA SER A 43 1.89 20.97 5.57
C SER A 43 0.66 21.24 6.45
N ARG A 44 0.19 20.24 7.19
CA ARG A 44 -0.92 20.42 8.15
C ARG A 44 -0.59 21.45 9.22
N ALA A 45 0.58 21.35 9.84
CA ALA A 45 1.02 22.30 10.86
C ALA A 45 1.08 23.74 10.33
N ARG A 46 1.57 23.93 9.09
CA ARG A 46 1.60 25.25 8.45
C ARG A 46 0.20 25.81 8.17
N LEU A 47 -0.72 24.97 7.70
CA LEU A 47 -2.12 25.37 7.47
C LEU A 47 -2.84 25.75 8.76
N GLU A 48 -2.46 25.12 9.88
CA GLU A 48 -2.95 25.43 11.23
C GLU A 48 -2.23 26.64 11.87
N GLY A 49 -1.32 27.32 11.15
CA GLY A 49 -0.56 28.46 11.66
C GLY A 49 0.52 28.10 12.69
N ARG A 50 0.90 26.81 12.81
CA ARG A 50 1.90 26.31 13.76
C ARG A 50 3.24 26.04 13.08
N ALA A 51 4.34 26.23 13.82
CA ALA A 51 5.67 25.79 13.39
C ALA A 51 5.74 24.25 13.47
N GLY A 52 5.75 23.56 12.32
CA GLY A 52 5.84 22.11 12.28
C GLY A 52 7.21 21.56 12.71
N ALA A 53 7.26 20.28 13.08
CA ALA A 53 8.46 19.59 13.57
C ALA A 53 9.53 19.30 12.49
N GLY A 54 9.25 19.62 11.23
CA GLY A 54 10.13 19.39 10.09
C GLY A 54 9.88 18.06 9.37
N VAL A 55 10.21 18.04 8.07
CA VAL A 55 9.96 16.89 7.18
C VAL A 55 10.72 15.62 7.61
N TRP A 56 11.90 15.77 8.21
CA TRP A 56 12.75 14.65 8.64
C TRP A 56 12.40 14.09 10.04
N GLN A 57 11.37 14.63 10.69
CA GLN A 57 10.97 14.17 12.02
C GLN A 57 10.63 12.68 12.08
N PRO A 58 9.86 12.09 11.13
CA PRO A 58 9.54 10.66 11.18
C PRO A 58 10.78 9.76 11.15
N TRP A 59 11.83 10.12 10.40
CA TRP A 59 13.10 9.39 10.41
C TRP A 59 13.82 9.43 11.75
N ARG A 60 13.81 10.59 12.41
CA ARG A 60 14.37 10.75 13.76
C ARG A 60 13.60 9.93 14.78
N ASP A 61 12.26 9.88 14.65
CA ASP A 61 11.38 9.10 15.51
C ASP A 61 11.64 7.59 15.33
N LEU A 62 11.74 7.10 14.09
CA LEU A 62 12.09 5.70 13.80
C LEU A 62 13.43 5.31 14.42
N ARG A 63 14.46 6.15 14.26
CA ARG A 63 15.78 5.91 14.85
C ARG A 63 15.73 5.89 16.38
N LYS A 64 14.93 6.74 17.01
CA LYS A 64 14.74 6.72 18.47
C LYS A 64 14.00 5.48 18.93
N LEU A 65 12.96 5.07 18.20
CA LEU A 65 12.15 3.90 18.53
C LEU A 65 12.95 2.61 18.39
N SER A 66 13.85 2.49 17.42
CA SER A 66 14.67 1.28 17.24
C SER A 66 15.61 1.01 18.40
N GLY A 67 15.95 2.03 19.19
CA GLY A 67 16.78 1.88 20.40
C GLY A 67 15.99 1.70 21.70
N LYS A 68 14.65 1.68 21.66
CA LYS A 68 13.81 1.53 22.84
C LYS A 68 13.43 0.07 23.09
N GLN A 69 13.24 -0.28 24.37
CA GLN A 69 12.74 -1.59 24.76
C GLN A 69 11.26 -1.73 24.36
N SER A 70 10.90 -2.92 23.87
CA SER A 70 9.52 -3.26 23.56
C SER A 70 8.76 -3.54 24.87
N LEU A 71 7.78 -2.70 25.16
CA LEU A 71 6.84 -2.91 26.26
C LEU A 71 5.59 -3.60 25.72
N ARG A 72 5.13 -4.62 26.42
CA ARG A 72 3.87 -5.32 26.09
C ARG A 72 2.85 -5.00 27.16
N PRO A 73 1.60 -4.69 26.79
CA PRO A 73 0.51 -4.62 27.76
C PRO A 73 0.26 -6.00 28.39
N ASP A 74 -0.02 -6.03 29.68
CA ASP A 74 -0.40 -7.27 30.36
C ASP A 74 -1.71 -7.80 29.79
N GLY A 75 -1.78 -9.13 29.59
CA GLY A 75 -2.98 -9.79 29.06
C GLY A 75 -3.07 -9.86 27.55
N THR A 76 -2.12 -9.29 26.78
CA THR A 76 -2.10 -9.41 25.30
C THR A 76 -1.64 -10.81 24.86
N THR A 77 -2.21 -11.28 23.74
CA THR A 77 -1.93 -12.58 23.14
C THR A 77 -0.87 -12.51 22.04
N LEU A 78 -0.66 -13.63 21.35
CA LEU A 78 0.21 -13.69 20.16
C LEU A 78 -0.29 -12.80 19.01
N VAL A 79 -1.59 -12.46 18.98
CA VAL A 79 -2.17 -11.59 17.96
C VAL A 79 -1.52 -10.22 18.00
N PHE A 80 -1.40 -9.61 19.19
CA PHE A 80 -0.73 -8.32 19.35
C PHE A 80 0.73 -8.36 18.92
N LEU A 81 1.41 -9.47 19.17
CA LEU A 81 2.82 -9.62 18.79
C LEU A 81 3.00 -9.82 17.28
N ALA A 82 2.11 -10.58 16.65
CA ALA A 82 2.17 -10.88 15.23
C ALA A 82 1.73 -9.69 14.35
N ALA A 83 0.84 -8.84 14.87
CA ALA A 83 0.22 -7.76 14.11
C ALA A 83 1.24 -6.82 13.41
N PRO A 84 2.27 -6.27 14.05
CA PRO A 84 3.24 -5.42 13.36
C PRO A 84 3.99 -6.14 12.24
N VAL A 85 4.25 -7.45 12.41
CA VAL A 85 4.96 -8.25 11.41
C VAL A 85 4.07 -8.50 10.20
N VAL A 86 2.80 -8.88 10.42
CA VAL A 86 1.82 -9.12 9.34
C VAL A 86 1.54 -7.83 8.59
N MET A 87 1.29 -6.71 9.27
CA MET A 87 1.05 -5.40 8.66
C MET A 87 2.25 -4.94 7.83
N THR A 88 3.45 -5.00 8.39
CA THR A 88 4.66 -4.59 7.67
C THR A 88 4.93 -5.53 6.49
N GLY A 89 4.76 -6.83 6.68
CA GLY A 89 4.92 -7.84 5.63
C GLY A 89 3.95 -7.62 4.47
N SER A 90 2.66 -7.42 4.74
CA SER A 90 1.66 -7.15 3.69
C SER A 90 1.98 -5.87 2.91
N MET A 91 2.39 -4.79 3.59
CA MET A 91 2.78 -3.54 2.93
C MET A 91 4.06 -3.67 2.09
N LEU A 92 5.05 -4.46 2.53
CA LEU A 92 6.25 -4.74 1.74
C LEU A 92 5.92 -5.55 0.48
N VAL A 93 5.00 -6.50 0.58
CA VAL A 93 4.52 -7.27 -0.57
C VAL A 93 3.79 -6.36 -1.55
N VAL A 94 2.90 -5.48 -1.09
CA VAL A 94 2.23 -4.47 -1.91
C VAL A 94 3.25 -3.56 -2.59
N ALA A 95 4.27 -3.07 -1.86
CA ALA A 95 5.33 -2.24 -2.42
C ALA A 95 6.15 -2.95 -3.52
N GLY A 96 6.28 -4.28 -3.43
CA GLY A 96 6.93 -5.09 -4.47
C GLY A 96 6.05 -5.35 -5.70
N ILE A 97 4.73 -5.48 -5.50
CA ILE A 97 3.75 -5.80 -6.55
C ILE A 97 3.43 -4.56 -7.40
N VAL A 98 3.18 -3.41 -6.75
CA VAL A 98 2.76 -2.19 -7.44
C VAL A 98 3.90 -1.66 -8.32
N PRO A 99 3.73 -1.54 -9.65
CA PRO A 99 4.77 -1.07 -10.58
C PRO A 99 4.96 0.45 -10.46
N VAL A 100 5.76 0.91 -9.50
CA VAL A 100 6.03 2.35 -9.32
C VAL A 100 7.16 2.82 -10.23
N ILE A 101 8.22 2.01 -10.42
CA ILE A 101 9.41 2.38 -11.19
C ILE A 101 9.56 1.50 -12.43
N VAL A 102 9.28 0.20 -12.31
CA VAL A 102 9.51 -0.77 -13.37
C VAL A 102 8.21 -1.50 -13.71
N ALA A 103 7.66 -1.20 -14.87
CA ALA A 103 6.61 -2.00 -15.48
C ALA A 103 7.21 -3.34 -15.95
N GLY A 104 6.64 -4.48 -15.49
CA GLY A 104 7.11 -5.81 -15.89
C GLY A 104 8.13 -6.45 -14.93
N SER A 105 8.07 -6.14 -13.63
CA SER A 105 8.83 -6.85 -12.59
C SER A 105 8.40 -8.33 -12.52
N PRO A 106 9.21 -9.24 -11.96
CA PRO A 106 8.81 -10.64 -11.75
C PRO A 106 7.51 -10.76 -10.95
N ALA A 107 7.25 -9.83 -10.03
CA ALA A 107 6.03 -9.77 -9.25
C ALA A 107 4.80 -9.23 -10.03
N SER A 108 4.99 -8.62 -11.21
CA SER A 108 3.86 -8.16 -12.03
C SER A 108 2.95 -9.30 -12.53
N ARG A 109 3.46 -10.54 -12.56
CA ARG A 109 2.62 -11.72 -12.86
C ARG A 109 1.60 -12.01 -11.76
N VAL A 110 1.92 -11.63 -10.52
CA VAL A 110 1.05 -11.73 -9.35
C VAL A 110 0.42 -10.37 -9.04
N GLY A 111 0.74 -9.35 -9.84
CA GLY A 111 0.31 -7.95 -9.70
C GLY A 111 -1.16 -7.73 -10.04
N ASP A 112 -2.01 -8.62 -9.51
CA ASP A 112 -3.45 -8.50 -9.58
C ASP A 112 -3.91 -7.45 -8.56
N LEU A 113 -4.70 -6.49 -8.99
CA LEU A 113 -5.31 -5.49 -8.11
C LEU A 113 -6.13 -6.13 -6.99
N LEU A 114 -6.73 -7.30 -7.24
CA LEU A 114 -7.45 -8.05 -6.22
C LEU A 114 -6.51 -8.51 -5.08
N VAL A 115 -5.28 -8.91 -5.42
CA VAL A 115 -4.27 -9.29 -4.42
C VAL A 115 -3.86 -8.06 -3.59
N VAL A 116 -3.70 -6.90 -4.23
CA VAL A 116 -3.37 -5.65 -3.52
C VAL A 116 -4.48 -5.28 -2.53
N VAL A 117 -5.74 -5.29 -2.97
CA VAL A 117 -6.90 -5.02 -2.09
C VAL A 117 -6.97 -6.04 -0.95
N GLY A 118 -6.79 -7.33 -1.23
CA GLY A 118 -6.77 -8.37 -0.19
C GLY A 118 -5.64 -8.19 0.84
N LEU A 119 -4.46 -7.71 0.43
CA LEU A 119 -3.35 -7.42 1.35
C LEU A 119 -3.62 -6.18 2.21
N LEU A 120 -4.29 -5.16 1.66
CA LEU A 120 -4.77 -4.01 2.44
C LEU A 120 -5.79 -4.46 3.49
N LEU A 121 -6.77 -5.29 3.10
CA LEU A 121 -7.74 -5.90 4.02
C LEU A 121 -7.05 -6.65 5.15
N VAL A 122 -6.09 -7.51 4.84
CA VAL A 122 -5.32 -8.25 5.85
C VAL A 122 -4.64 -7.29 6.83
N SER A 123 -4.08 -6.19 6.34
CA SER A 123 -3.45 -5.17 7.19
C SER A 123 -4.46 -4.52 8.13
N THR A 124 -5.62 -4.09 7.61
CA THR A 124 -6.67 -3.40 8.37
C THR A 124 -7.32 -4.32 9.40
N VAL A 125 -7.65 -5.56 9.02
CA VAL A 125 -8.18 -6.57 9.95
C VAL A 125 -7.17 -6.89 11.04
N THR A 126 -5.89 -7.02 10.69
CA THR A 126 -4.82 -7.29 11.66
C THR A 126 -4.68 -6.14 12.66
N LEU A 127 -4.77 -4.89 12.21
CA LEU A 127 -4.76 -3.70 13.08
C LEU A 127 -5.94 -3.73 14.05
N ALA A 128 -7.14 -4.00 13.56
CA ALA A 128 -8.34 -4.08 14.38
C ALA A 128 -8.26 -5.22 15.41
N LEU A 129 -7.77 -6.39 15.02
CA LEU A 129 -7.55 -7.50 15.94
C LEU A 129 -6.52 -7.16 17.03
N ALA A 130 -5.44 -6.47 16.68
CA ALA A 130 -4.45 -6.01 17.66
C ALA A 130 -5.06 -5.02 18.66
N GLY A 131 -5.94 -4.12 18.20
CA GLY A 131 -6.66 -3.21 19.08
C GLY A 131 -7.63 -3.92 20.02
N LEU A 132 -8.34 -4.94 19.55
CA LEU A 132 -9.22 -5.78 20.37
C LEU A 132 -8.44 -6.59 21.42
N ASP A 133 -7.27 -7.12 21.05
CA ASP A 133 -6.42 -7.94 21.89
C ASP A 133 -5.89 -7.21 23.13
N THR A 134 -5.88 -5.87 23.12
CA THR A 134 -5.52 -5.07 24.29
C THR A 134 -6.55 -5.16 25.44
N GLY A 135 -7.77 -5.64 25.19
CA GLY A 135 -8.85 -5.73 26.17
C GLY A 135 -9.33 -4.40 26.73
N THR A 136 -8.90 -3.27 26.16
CA THR A 136 -9.27 -1.93 26.64
C THR A 136 -10.52 -1.41 25.93
N ALA A 137 -11.32 -0.60 26.62
CA ALA A 137 -12.50 0.03 26.05
C ALA A 137 -12.15 0.89 24.82
N PHE A 138 -11.03 1.63 24.89
CA PHE A 138 -10.55 2.45 23.75
C PHE A 138 -10.09 1.59 22.57
N GLY A 139 -9.38 0.48 22.83
CA GLY A 139 -8.99 -0.48 21.79
C GLY A 139 -10.20 -1.08 21.09
N GLY A 140 -11.23 -1.47 21.85
CA GLY A 140 -12.48 -2.01 21.30
C GLY A 140 -13.26 -0.99 20.45
N MET A 141 -13.40 0.25 20.92
CA MET A 141 -14.05 1.32 20.16
C MET A 141 -13.26 1.70 18.90
N GLY A 142 -11.92 1.79 18.98
CA GLY A 142 -11.09 2.04 17.82
C GLY A 142 -11.22 0.95 16.77
N SER A 143 -11.14 -0.31 17.18
CA SER A 143 -11.26 -1.47 16.29
C SER A 143 -12.65 -1.56 15.63
N SER A 144 -13.73 -1.31 16.36
CA SER A 144 -15.08 -1.35 15.78
C SER A 144 -15.29 -0.25 14.73
N ARG A 145 -14.74 0.94 14.96
CA ARG A 145 -14.74 2.04 13.99
C ARG A 145 -13.94 1.67 12.73
N GLU A 146 -12.74 1.16 12.90
CA GLU A 146 -11.86 0.75 11.81
C GLU A 146 -12.52 -0.32 10.94
N LEU A 147 -13.08 -1.37 11.55
CA LEU A 147 -13.79 -2.42 10.82
C LEU A 147 -15.05 -1.92 10.11
N THR A 148 -15.76 -0.95 10.68
CA THR A 148 -16.93 -0.35 10.02
C THR A 148 -16.53 0.43 8.78
N ILE A 149 -15.43 1.19 8.84
CA ILE A 149 -14.88 1.92 7.69
C ILE A 149 -14.41 0.93 6.62
N ALA A 150 -13.64 -0.10 7.00
CA ALA A 150 -13.15 -1.11 6.10
C ALA A 150 -14.29 -1.84 5.36
N ALA A 151 -15.36 -2.19 6.06
CA ALA A 151 -16.53 -2.86 5.48
C ALA A 151 -17.23 -2.03 4.38
N LEU A 152 -17.06 -0.71 4.37
CA LEU A 152 -17.58 0.17 3.32
C LEU A 152 -16.55 0.44 2.22
N VAL A 153 -15.29 0.60 2.61
CA VAL A 153 -14.21 0.98 1.68
C VAL A 153 -13.82 -0.18 0.78
N GLU A 154 -13.72 -1.39 1.29
CA GLU A 154 -13.25 -2.55 0.52
C GLU A 154 -14.16 -2.94 -0.65
N PRO A 155 -15.50 -3.05 -0.48
CA PRO A 155 -16.37 -3.27 -1.63
C PRO A 155 -16.26 -2.15 -2.67
N SER A 156 -16.06 -0.91 -2.22
CA SER A 156 -15.88 0.25 -3.12
C SER A 156 -14.56 0.16 -3.89
N LEU A 157 -13.47 -0.27 -3.25
CA LEU A 157 -12.19 -0.55 -3.91
C LEU A 157 -12.32 -1.65 -4.96
N LEU A 158 -12.96 -2.76 -4.61
CA LEU A 158 -13.18 -3.87 -5.54
C LEU A 158 -14.00 -3.44 -6.76
N LEU A 159 -15.09 -2.68 -6.56
CA LEU A 159 -15.89 -2.16 -7.66
C LEU A 159 -15.09 -1.20 -8.55
N ALA A 160 -14.28 -0.32 -7.98
CA ALA A 160 -13.43 0.58 -8.74
C ALA A 160 -12.37 -0.20 -9.56
N VAL A 161 -11.77 -1.24 -8.97
CA VAL A 161 -10.84 -2.14 -9.65
C VAL A 161 -11.52 -2.86 -10.81
N PHE A 162 -12.71 -3.42 -10.62
CA PHE A 162 -13.47 -4.06 -11.69
C PHE A 162 -13.83 -3.08 -12.80
N ALA A 163 -14.27 -1.87 -12.46
CA ALA A 163 -14.58 -0.85 -13.46
C ALA A 163 -13.36 -0.47 -14.32
N LEU A 164 -12.16 -0.44 -13.74
CA LEU A 164 -10.91 -0.21 -14.47
C LEU A 164 -10.45 -1.44 -15.27
N SER A 165 -10.76 -2.64 -14.83
CA SER A 165 -10.34 -3.89 -15.47
C SER A 165 -11.20 -4.28 -16.69
N VAL A 166 -12.47 -3.91 -16.70
CA VAL A 166 -13.42 -4.26 -17.80
C VAL A 166 -12.92 -3.86 -19.19
N PRO A 167 -12.46 -2.62 -19.45
CA PRO A 167 -12.01 -2.22 -20.76
C PRO A 167 -10.75 -2.96 -21.25
N VAL A 168 -9.95 -3.47 -20.31
CA VAL A 168 -8.65 -4.09 -20.57
C VAL A 168 -8.73 -5.62 -20.49
N HIS A 169 -9.86 -6.16 -20.03
CA HIS A 169 -10.05 -7.58 -19.76
C HIS A 169 -8.96 -8.19 -18.87
N SER A 170 -8.42 -7.42 -17.94
CA SER A 170 -7.36 -7.84 -17.03
C SER A 170 -7.42 -7.07 -15.72
N THR A 171 -7.27 -7.76 -14.61
CA THR A 171 -7.12 -7.18 -13.26
C THR A 171 -5.66 -6.87 -12.93
N ASN A 172 -4.74 -7.18 -13.83
CA ASN A 172 -3.32 -6.94 -13.64
C ASN A 172 -2.99 -5.44 -13.80
N LEU A 173 -2.45 -4.84 -12.75
CA LEU A 173 -2.14 -3.42 -12.69
C LEU A 173 -1.17 -2.98 -13.80
N SER A 174 -0.18 -3.80 -14.13
CA SER A 174 0.80 -3.46 -15.17
C SER A 174 0.16 -3.40 -16.56
N VAL A 175 -0.84 -4.25 -16.82
CA VAL A 175 -1.60 -4.28 -18.06
C VAL A 175 -2.52 -3.07 -18.17
N ILE A 176 -3.20 -2.71 -17.07
CA ILE A 176 -4.06 -1.53 -17.00
C ILE A 176 -3.25 -0.24 -17.25
N VAL A 177 -2.11 -0.10 -16.56
CA VAL A 177 -1.22 1.06 -16.70
C VAL A 177 -0.66 1.15 -18.13
N ALA A 178 -0.25 0.02 -18.71
CA ALA A 178 0.24 -0.01 -20.08
C ALA A 178 -0.85 0.35 -21.11
N ALA A 179 -2.08 -0.11 -20.91
CA ALA A 179 -3.22 0.22 -21.78
C ALA A 179 -3.54 1.71 -21.74
N VAL A 180 -3.56 2.33 -20.55
CA VAL A 180 -3.77 3.78 -20.40
C VAL A 180 -2.61 4.58 -21.00
N ALA A 181 -1.38 4.11 -20.88
CA ALA A 181 -0.22 4.76 -21.49
C ALA A 181 -0.25 4.70 -23.02
N HIS A 182 -0.83 3.63 -23.60
CA HIS A 182 -0.95 3.45 -25.05
C HIS A 182 -2.12 4.23 -25.65
N ASP A 183 -3.23 4.34 -24.93
CA ASP A 183 -4.40 5.13 -25.32
C ASP A 183 -4.86 6.03 -24.16
N PRO A 184 -4.26 7.22 -24.01
CA PRO A 184 -4.64 8.17 -22.96
C PRO A 184 -6.11 8.61 -23.03
N ALA A 185 -6.74 8.54 -24.20
CA ALA A 185 -8.16 8.87 -24.37
C ALA A 185 -9.07 7.86 -23.66
N SER A 186 -8.60 6.63 -23.44
CA SER A 186 -9.34 5.62 -22.69
C SER A 186 -9.55 6.03 -21.22
N ALA A 187 -8.60 6.77 -20.62
CA ALA A 187 -8.71 7.28 -19.27
C ALA A 187 -9.76 8.39 -19.11
N SER A 188 -10.12 9.08 -20.19
CA SER A 188 -11.13 10.15 -20.20
C SER A 188 -12.57 9.62 -20.35
N ARG A 189 -12.75 8.31 -20.54
CA ARG A 189 -14.10 7.71 -20.58
C ARG A 189 -14.80 7.89 -19.22
N PRO A 190 -16.10 8.24 -19.19
CA PRO A 190 -16.81 8.55 -17.95
C PRO A 190 -16.67 7.46 -16.87
N GLY A 191 -16.71 6.18 -17.28
CA GLY A 191 -16.54 5.06 -16.34
C GLY A 191 -15.14 4.99 -15.72
N ALA A 192 -14.08 5.26 -16.49
CA ALA A 192 -12.71 5.27 -15.98
C ALA A 192 -12.47 6.44 -15.02
N VAL A 193 -13.03 7.63 -15.35
CA VAL A 193 -12.94 8.81 -14.50
C VAL A 193 -13.66 8.57 -13.18
N LEU A 194 -14.89 8.04 -13.19
CA LEU A 194 -15.64 7.72 -11.98
C LEU A 194 -14.94 6.66 -11.13
N ALA A 195 -14.40 5.61 -11.76
CA ALA A 195 -13.63 4.58 -11.06
C ALA A 195 -12.35 5.16 -10.45
N GLY A 196 -11.65 6.06 -11.16
CA GLY A 196 -10.48 6.76 -10.64
C GLY A 196 -10.80 7.64 -9.42
N VAL A 197 -11.90 8.39 -9.47
CA VAL A 197 -12.37 9.20 -8.34
C VAL A 197 -12.75 8.30 -7.17
N ALA A 198 -13.50 7.22 -7.39
CA ALA A 198 -13.86 6.26 -6.36
C ALA A 198 -12.62 5.64 -5.71
N LEU A 199 -11.61 5.27 -6.52
CA LEU A 199 -10.34 4.74 -6.02
C LEU A 199 -9.59 5.76 -5.13
N ILE A 200 -9.53 7.02 -5.55
CA ILE A 200 -8.89 8.09 -4.75
C ILE A 200 -9.62 8.28 -3.42
N VAL A 201 -10.95 8.34 -3.42
CA VAL A 201 -11.75 8.49 -2.19
C VAL A 201 -11.56 7.30 -1.27
N ALA A 202 -11.59 6.07 -1.81
CA ALA A 202 -11.39 4.86 -1.04
C ALA A 202 -9.97 4.78 -0.44
N LEU A 203 -8.92 5.16 -1.21
CA LEU A 203 -7.55 5.22 -0.71
C LEU A 203 -7.36 6.31 0.37
N LEU A 204 -8.07 7.43 0.28
CA LEU A 204 -8.07 8.45 1.34
C LEU A 204 -8.71 7.92 2.63
N ALA A 205 -9.80 7.16 2.51
CA ALA A 205 -10.47 6.52 3.64
C ALA A 205 -9.58 5.44 4.27
N GLU A 206 -8.94 4.58 3.46
CA GLU A 206 -8.00 3.55 3.90
C GLU A 206 -6.77 4.15 4.59
N ALA A 207 -6.31 5.32 4.13
CA ALA A 207 -5.20 6.02 4.75
C ALA A 207 -5.56 6.70 6.09
N GLY A 208 -6.80 6.56 6.59
CA GLY A 208 -7.27 7.21 7.82
C GLY A 208 -7.15 8.73 7.77
N ARG A 209 -7.43 9.35 6.59
CA ARG A 209 -7.34 10.80 6.41
C ARG A 209 -8.70 11.46 6.54
N LEU A 210 -8.70 12.72 6.98
CA LEU A 210 -9.92 13.55 6.99
C LEU A 210 -10.58 13.52 5.60
N PRO A 211 -11.91 13.44 5.51
CA PRO A 211 -12.92 13.61 6.58
C PRO A 211 -13.28 12.34 7.36
N VAL A 212 -12.69 11.20 7.03
CA VAL A 212 -13.08 9.90 7.58
C VAL A 212 -12.59 9.71 9.01
N ASP A 213 -11.38 10.20 9.30
CA ASP A 213 -10.80 10.14 10.65
C ASP A 213 -10.74 11.54 11.26
N ASN A 214 -11.75 11.83 12.09
CA ASN A 214 -11.77 13.01 12.94
C ASN A 214 -11.51 12.57 14.38
N PRO A 215 -10.37 12.96 15.00
CA PRO A 215 -10.05 12.66 16.39
C PRO A 215 -11.00 13.31 17.37
#